data_5729440ae66486ea7fec64315537f38d
#
_entry.id   5729440ae66486ea7fec64315537f38d
#
_cell.length_a   1.000
_cell.length_b   1.000
_cell.length_c   1.000
_cell.angle_alpha   90.00
_cell.angle_beta   90.00
_cell.angle_gamma   90.00
#
_symmetry.space_group_name_H-M   'P 1'
#
loop_
_entity.id
_entity.type
_entity.pdbx_description
1 polymer ?
#
loop_
_entity_poly.entity_id
_entity_poly.type
_entity_poly.pdbx_seq_one_letter_code
_entity_poly.pdbx_strand_id
1 'polypeptide(L)'
;MPTPTTIDTDTELSAVNSILGAIGQSPVTTLGTTTEITGEVKYTGDNSDVTFSIVDLTRTTDSEVKVKLDGEITTAYSISGNTLTFTSAPNTNVAIRIYREKEVYNTYANPEVSFIYNILTEVNKDVQNEGWVFNIENKVTKTPDAETGYITIPANVLRYDLHNNLDKRTMNLTRRNGRLYDTVDHTDVFTGDLNLDIVYLWPFEDLPSVFKRYITYRASVRAATQLVSNPQLVQLLSGQEAYARANCMEYECQQGDHSFFGAPPNSIYSSYKPYYTLRR
;
A
#
# COMPACT_ATOMS: atom_id res chain seq x y z
N MET A 1 -0.22 36.83 -7.08
CA MET A 1 -1.48 36.07 -6.93
C MET A 1 -1.18 34.94 -5.96
N PRO A 2 -1.96 34.74 -4.88
CA PRO A 2 -1.78 33.54 -4.05
C PRO A 2 -2.06 32.33 -4.93
N THR A 3 -1.14 31.36 -4.91
CA THR A 3 -1.38 30.05 -5.54
C THR A 3 -2.60 29.43 -4.88
N PRO A 4 -3.60 28.94 -5.64
CA PRO A 4 -4.71 28.23 -5.05
C PRO A 4 -4.16 27.06 -4.25
N THR A 5 -4.49 26.98 -2.99
CA THR A 5 -4.27 25.79 -2.16
C THR A 5 -5.04 24.66 -2.85
N THR A 6 -4.35 23.77 -3.51
CA THR A 6 -4.95 22.54 -4.06
C THR A 6 -5.45 21.75 -2.86
N ILE A 7 -6.75 21.80 -2.62
CA ILE A 7 -7.38 20.85 -1.70
C ILE A 7 -7.26 19.51 -2.42
N ASP A 8 -6.37 18.66 -1.91
CA ASP A 8 -6.28 17.29 -2.40
C ASP A 8 -7.56 16.57 -2.01
N THR A 9 -8.47 16.46 -2.98
CA THR A 9 -9.79 15.84 -2.78
C THR A 9 -9.75 14.33 -2.91
N ASP A 10 -8.59 13.77 -3.26
CA ASP A 10 -8.42 12.35 -3.57
C ASP A 10 -7.74 11.58 -2.42
N THR A 11 -7.98 11.96 -1.17
CA THR A 11 -7.50 11.28 0.03
C THR A 11 -8.44 10.18 0.50
N GLU A 12 -7.96 9.25 1.33
CA GLU A 12 -8.78 8.22 1.97
C GLU A 12 -9.92 8.84 2.79
N LEU A 13 -9.68 9.95 3.50
CA LEU A 13 -10.69 10.69 4.24
C LEU A 13 -11.80 11.22 3.31
N SER A 14 -11.43 11.77 2.17
CA SER A 14 -12.38 12.26 1.16
C SER A 14 -13.22 11.10 0.60
N ALA A 15 -12.61 9.96 0.33
CA ALA A 15 -13.31 8.77 -0.14
C ALA A 15 -14.30 8.25 0.90
N VAL A 16 -13.90 8.14 2.17
CA VAL A 16 -14.80 7.72 3.28
C VAL A 16 -15.95 8.71 3.43
N ASN A 17 -15.69 10.01 3.38
CA ASN A 17 -16.75 11.03 3.46
C ASN A 17 -17.70 10.98 2.26
N SER A 18 -17.22 10.65 1.08
CA SER A 18 -18.06 10.44 -0.12
C SER A 18 -18.98 9.22 0.06
N ILE A 19 -18.45 8.14 0.65
CA ILE A 19 -19.25 6.94 0.95
C ILE A 19 -20.30 7.25 2.03
N LEU A 20 -19.92 7.95 3.13
CA LEU A 20 -20.83 8.40 4.17
C LEU A 20 -21.95 9.25 3.59
N GLY A 21 -21.61 10.23 2.74
CA GLY A 21 -22.59 11.07 2.05
C GLY A 21 -23.54 10.27 1.14
N ALA A 22 -23.01 9.25 0.44
CA ALA A 22 -23.83 8.38 -0.43
C ALA A 22 -24.87 7.55 0.34
N ILE A 23 -24.60 7.21 1.60
CA ILE A 23 -25.54 6.47 2.47
C ILE A 23 -26.38 7.41 3.37
N GLY A 24 -26.19 8.73 3.23
CA GLY A 24 -26.96 9.73 4.00
C GLY A 24 -26.41 10.00 5.41
N GLN A 25 -25.18 9.64 5.68
CA GLN A 25 -24.49 9.91 6.95
C GLN A 25 -23.68 11.21 6.90
N SER A 26 -23.41 11.80 8.07
CA SER A 26 -22.64 13.03 8.18
C SER A 26 -21.15 12.77 7.93
N PRO A 27 -20.45 13.69 7.24
CA PRO A 27 -19.02 13.57 7.03
C PRO A 27 -18.24 13.67 8.36
N VAL A 28 -17.06 13.05 8.39
CA VAL A 28 -16.15 13.09 9.53
C VAL A 28 -14.93 13.93 9.21
N THR A 29 -14.32 14.52 10.23
CA THR A 29 -13.13 15.35 10.06
C THR A 29 -11.83 14.57 10.11
N THR A 30 -11.86 13.39 10.71
CA THR A 30 -10.70 12.48 10.83
C THR A 30 -11.16 11.03 10.74
N LEU A 31 -10.31 10.15 10.23
CA LEU A 31 -10.57 8.70 10.21
C LEU A 31 -10.32 8.04 11.58
N GLY A 32 -9.95 8.83 12.59
CA GLY A 32 -9.60 8.33 13.91
C GLY A 32 -8.15 7.82 13.92
N THR A 33 -7.19 8.73 14.03
CA THR A 33 -5.79 8.38 14.25
C THR A 33 -5.54 8.18 15.73
N THR A 34 -5.07 7.00 16.13
CA THR A 34 -4.33 6.83 17.38
C THR A 34 -2.86 6.70 17.05
N THR A 35 -2.03 7.24 17.92
CA THR A 35 -0.61 6.99 17.88
C THR A 35 -0.30 5.69 18.63
N GLU A 36 0.28 4.72 17.94
CA GLU A 36 0.78 3.50 18.55
C GLU A 36 2.28 3.62 18.80
N ILE A 37 2.71 3.27 20.00
CA ILE A 37 4.13 3.20 20.34
C ILE A 37 4.65 1.83 19.89
N THR A 38 5.47 1.81 18.82
CA THR A 38 5.96 0.56 18.20
C THR A 38 7.38 0.20 18.60
N GLY A 39 8.05 1.02 19.38
CA GLY A 39 9.40 0.76 19.91
C GLY A 39 9.76 1.81 20.95
N GLU A 40 10.60 1.45 21.91
CA GLU A 40 11.01 2.32 22.98
C GLU A 40 12.45 2.02 23.42
N VAL A 41 13.25 3.09 23.60
CA VAL A 41 14.58 3.02 24.19
C VAL A 41 14.61 3.98 25.39
N LYS A 42 15.19 3.53 26.50
CA LYS A 42 15.25 4.29 27.76
C LYS A 42 16.70 4.57 28.13
N TYR A 43 16.95 5.82 28.51
CA TYR A 43 18.22 6.27 29.03
C TYR A 43 18.01 7.11 30.29
N THR A 44 19.10 7.41 30.99
CA THR A 44 19.11 8.32 32.12
C THR A 44 20.12 9.43 31.85
N GLY A 45 19.73 10.67 32.03
CA GLY A 45 20.60 11.81 31.88
C GLY A 45 21.72 11.82 32.92
N ASP A 46 22.89 12.28 32.53
CA ASP A 46 24.08 12.42 33.37
C ASP A 46 24.66 13.85 33.39
N ASN A 47 23.97 14.80 32.74
CA ASN A 47 24.37 16.16 32.53
C ASN A 47 25.63 16.37 31.69
N SER A 48 26.05 15.33 30.95
CA SER A 48 27.26 15.28 30.13
C SER A 48 26.96 14.85 28.70
N ASP A 49 26.24 13.74 28.55
CA ASP A 49 25.96 13.17 27.26
C ASP A 49 24.80 13.86 26.54
N VAL A 50 25.05 14.24 25.28
CA VAL A 50 24.06 14.83 24.39
C VAL A 50 23.59 13.87 23.30
N THR A 51 24.29 12.75 23.09
CA THR A 51 24.04 11.81 21.98
C THR A 51 23.58 10.46 22.48
N PHE A 52 22.49 9.94 21.90
CA PHE A 52 21.87 8.68 22.30
C PHE A 52 21.61 7.81 21.06
N SER A 53 21.89 6.51 21.19
CA SER A 53 21.66 5.56 20.10
C SER A 53 20.16 5.23 19.96
N ILE A 54 19.67 5.24 18.74
CA ILE A 54 18.29 4.83 18.40
C ILE A 54 18.27 3.71 17.35
N VAL A 55 19.35 2.90 17.31
CA VAL A 55 19.48 1.74 16.39
C VAL A 55 18.30 0.76 16.53
N ASP A 56 17.81 0.57 17.75
CA ASP A 56 16.72 -0.38 18.05
C ASP A 56 15.33 0.13 17.62
N LEU A 57 15.23 1.41 17.21
CA LEU A 57 13.99 1.99 16.71
C LEU A 57 13.96 1.86 15.18
N THR A 58 13.27 0.82 14.70
CA THR A 58 12.95 0.68 13.27
C THR A 58 12.00 1.80 12.88
N ARG A 59 12.44 2.75 12.04
CA ARG A 59 11.63 3.89 11.62
C ARG A 59 11.67 4.08 10.11
N THR A 60 10.61 4.67 9.57
CA THR A 60 10.53 5.04 8.15
C THR A 60 10.97 6.50 7.97
N THR A 61 10.60 7.37 8.92
CA THR A 61 10.94 8.80 8.93
C THR A 61 11.38 9.24 10.31
N ASP A 62 12.22 10.28 10.38
CA ASP A 62 12.68 10.86 11.67
C ASP A 62 11.55 11.55 12.45
N SER A 63 10.48 11.97 11.78
CA SER A 63 9.30 12.58 12.42
C SER A 63 8.50 11.61 13.30
N GLU A 64 8.66 10.30 13.10
CA GLU A 64 8.04 9.27 13.94
C GLU A 64 8.68 9.15 15.32
N VAL A 65 9.90 9.66 15.49
CA VAL A 65 10.63 9.60 16.77
C VAL A 65 10.17 10.74 17.66
N LYS A 66 9.75 10.38 18.88
CA LYS A 66 9.37 11.31 19.93
C LYS A 66 10.22 11.08 21.17
N VAL A 67 10.47 12.16 21.90
CA VAL A 67 11.30 12.13 23.11
C VAL A 67 10.52 12.70 24.29
N LYS A 68 10.58 12.02 25.41
CA LYS A 68 10.11 12.50 26.70
C LYS A 68 11.26 12.59 27.69
N LEU A 69 11.34 13.71 28.40
CA LEU A 69 12.21 13.92 29.56
C LEU A 69 11.34 13.99 30.81
N ASP A 70 11.51 13.08 31.75
CA ASP A 70 10.67 12.97 32.97
C ASP A 70 9.16 12.95 32.68
N GLY A 71 8.77 12.43 31.52
CA GLY A 71 7.37 12.32 31.10
C GLY A 71 6.87 13.49 30.23
N GLU A 72 7.61 14.60 30.12
CA GLU A 72 7.26 15.72 29.26
C GLU A 72 7.88 15.60 27.86
N ILE A 73 7.11 15.92 26.81
CA ILE A 73 7.59 15.86 25.42
C ILE A 73 8.54 17.02 25.16
N THR A 74 9.72 16.71 24.63
CA THR A 74 10.68 17.72 24.16
C THR A 74 10.87 17.65 22.66
N THR A 75 11.12 18.82 22.06
CA THR A 75 11.50 18.96 20.64
C THR A 75 12.91 19.47 20.46
N ALA A 76 13.66 19.66 21.58
CA ALA A 76 15.02 20.20 21.58
C ALA A 76 16.09 19.16 21.23
N TYR A 77 15.90 18.47 20.11
CA TYR A 77 16.83 17.45 19.60
C TYR A 77 16.89 17.45 18.07
N SER A 78 17.91 16.83 17.55
CA SER A 78 18.06 16.53 16.13
C SER A 78 18.40 15.05 15.94
N ILE A 79 18.07 14.50 14.77
CA ILE A 79 18.35 13.09 14.43
C ILE A 79 19.23 13.05 13.20
N SER A 80 20.29 12.25 13.26
CA SER A 80 21.17 11.97 12.13
C SER A 80 21.49 10.49 12.10
N GLY A 81 21.03 9.80 11.08
CA GLY A 81 21.14 8.34 11.01
C GLY A 81 20.52 7.69 12.26
N ASN A 82 21.28 6.85 12.94
CA ASN A 82 20.84 6.13 14.14
C ASN A 82 21.21 6.83 15.46
N THR A 83 21.51 8.12 15.42
CA THR A 83 21.90 8.90 16.58
C THR A 83 20.94 10.06 16.77
N LEU A 84 20.42 10.21 18.00
CA LEU A 84 19.65 11.36 18.45
C LEU A 84 20.57 12.25 19.26
N THR A 85 20.59 13.54 18.95
CA THR A 85 21.45 14.55 19.62
C THR A 85 20.57 15.64 20.23
N PHE A 86 20.65 15.81 21.54
CA PHE A 86 19.97 16.92 22.24
C PHE A 86 20.73 18.24 22.03
N THR A 87 19.99 19.33 22.03
CA THR A 87 20.56 20.69 21.97
C THR A 87 21.39 21.02 23.22
N SER A 88 21.01 20.47 24.38
CA SER A 88 21.75 20.55 25.65
C SER A 88 21.66 19.21 26.37
N ALA A 89 22.72 18.86 27.13
CA ALA A 89 22.72 17.60 27.89
C ALA A 89 21.54 17.53 28.88
N PRO A 90 20.79 16.43 28.89
CA PRO A 90 19.76 16.23 29.92
C PRO A 90 20.37 16.15 31.31
N ASN A 91 19.71 16.78 32.28
CA ASN A 91 20.21 16.85 33.66
C ASN A 91 20.40 15.47 34.29
N THR A 92 21.25 15.38 35.30
CA THR A 92 21.52 14.16 36.02
C THR A 92 20.23 13.55 36.60
N ASN A 93 20.04 12.25 36.41
CA ASN A 93 18.87 11.45 36.83
C ASN A 93 17.54 11.74 36.12
N VAL A 94 17.53 12.56 35.07
CA VAL A 94 16.36 12.72 34.20
C VAL A 94 16.10 11.44 33.42
N ALA A 95 14.87 10.93 33.49
CA ALA A 95 14.48 9.78 32.70
C ALA A 95 14.25 10.20 31.24
N ILE A 96 15.07 9.67 30.34
CA ILE A 96 14.98 9.90 28.90
C ILE A 96 14.25 8.72 28.28
N ARG A 97 13.13 9.00 27.63
CA ARG A 97 12.33 8.02 26.93
C ARG A 97 12.24 8.39 25.46
N ILE A 98 12.89 7.63 24.59
CA ILE A 98 12.87 7.80 23.15
C ILE A 98 11.99 6.69 22.58
N TYR A 99 10.94 7.04 21.86
CA TYR A 99 9.99 6.07 21.34
C TYR A 99 9.54 6.46 19.94
N ARG A 100 9.07 5.45 19.21
CA ARG A 100 8.46 5.66 17.92
C ARG A 100 6.94 5.75 18.08
N GLU A 101 6.39 6.88 17.63
CA GLU A 101 4.96 7.04 17.42
C GLU A 101 4.66 6.84 15.94
N LYS A 102 3.86 5.82 15.65
CA LYS A 102 3.27 5.64 14.34
C LYS A 102 1.80 5.99 14.42
N GLU A 103 1.35 6.85 13.53
CA GLU A 103 -0.08 7.04 13.36
C GLU A 103 -0.69 5.74 12.83
N VAL A 104 -1.58 5.16 13.62
CA VAL A 104 -2.37 4.00 13.24
C VAL A 104 -3.82 4.46 13.20
N TYR A 105 -4.49 4.17 12.11
CA TYR A 105 -5.92 4.44 12.01
C TYR A 105 -6.66 3.62 13.06
N ASN A 106 -7.17 4.30 14.08
CA ASN A 106 -7.97 3.64 15.11
C ASN A 106 -9.43 3.59 14.67
N THR A 107 -9.83 2.40 14.28
CA THR A 107 -11.18 2.07 13.88
C THR A 107 -12.20 2.08 15.03
N TYR A 108 -11.76 2.26 16.28
CA TYR A 108 -12.63 2.16 17.46
C TYR A 108 -13.36 3.47 17.83
N ALA A 109 -12.94 4.63 17.31
CA ALA A 109 -13.54 5.91 17.68
C ALA A 109 -14.97 6.08 17.11
N ASN A 110 -15.22 5.56 15.91
CA ASN A 110 -16.55 5.51 15.29
C ASN A 110 -16.73 4.19 14.54
N PRO A 111 -17.61 3.28 15.01
CA PRO A 111 -17.81 1.97 14.40
C PRO A 111 -18.25 2.02 12.93
N GLU A 112 -19.05 3.02 12.54
CA GLU A 112 -19.53 3.17 11.16
C GLU A 112 -18.39 3.58 10.23
N VAL A 113 -17.56 4.52 10.65
CA VAL A 113 -16.37 4.96 9.90
C VAL A 113 -15.38 3.81 9.72
N SER A 114 -15.16 3.05 10.79
CA SER A 114 -14.34 1.85 10.76
C SER A 114 -14.85 0.83 9.76
N PHE A 115 -16.14 0.57 9.77
CA PHE A 115 -16.76 -0.37 8.87
C PHE A 115 -16.61 0.07 7.40
N ILE A 116 -16.85 1.36 7.12
CA ILE A 116 -16.72 1.94 5.78
C ILE A 116 -15.24 1.92 5.33
N TYR A 117 -14.31 2.23 6.21
CA TYR A 117 -12.89 2.18 5.91
C TYR A 117 -12.43 0.76 5.57
N ASN A 118 -12.92 -0.25 6.29
CA ASN A 118 -12.65 -1.64 5.97
C ASN A 118 -13.21 -2.02 4.59
N ILE A 119 -14.43 -1.60 4.25
CA ILE A 119 -15.01 -1.81 2.92
C ILE A 119 -14.14 -1.13 1.85
N LEU A 120 -13.72 0.12 2.07
CA LEU A 120 -12.85 0.85 1.14
C LEU A 120 -11.54 0.10 0.90
N THR A 121 -10.91 -0.37 1.97
CA THR A 121 -9.64 -1.12 1.91
C THR A 121 -9.80 -2.47 1.18
N GLU A 122 -10.87 -3.20 1.45
CA GLU A 122 -11.17 -4.45 0.74
C GLU A 122 -11.41 -4.21 -0.76
N VAL A 123 -12.25 -3.22 -1.09
CA VAL A 123 -12.55 -2.87 -2.48
C VAL A 123 -11.31 -2.37 -3.21
N ASN A 124 -10.48 -1.57 -2.55
CA ASN A 124 -9.20 -1.11 -3.08
C ASN A 124 -8.31 -2.30 -3.47
N LYS A 125 -8.20 -3.28 -2.59
CA LYS A 125 -7.44 -4.50 -2.85
C LYS A 125 -8.04 -5.34 -3.96
N ASP A 126 -9.36 -5.48 -4.00
CA ASP A 126 -10.08 -6.24 -5.04
C ASP A 126 -9.86 -5.62 -6.43
N VAL A 127 -9.99 -4.29 -6.54
CA VAL A 127 -9.81 -3.58 -7.81
C VAL A 127 -8.36 -3.66 -8.29
N GLN A 128 -7.39 -3.46 -7.40
CA GLN A 128 -5.98 -3.55 -7.79
C GLN A 128 -5.54 -4.98 -8.14
N ASN A 129 -6.18 -6.00 -7.54
CA ASN A 129 -5.90 -7.40 -7.86
C ASN A 129 -6.36 -7.80 -9.28
N GLU A 130 -7.25 -7.03 -9.92
CA GLU A 130 -7.58 -7.21 -11.33
C GLU A 130 -6.31 -7.08 -12.21
N GLY A 131 -5.37 -6.22 -11.82
CA GLY A 131 -4.11 -5.95 -12.53
C GLY A 131 -4.33 -4.94 -13.64
N TRP A 132 -3.81 -3.74 -13.44
CA TRP A 132 -3.94 -2.59 -14.32
C TRP A 132 -2.54 -2.11 -14.75
N VAL A 133 -2.42 -1.38 -15.84
CA VAL A 133 -1.13 -0.89 -16.33
C VAL A 133 -0.36 -0.13 -15.24
N PHE A 134 -1.04 0.61 -14.36
CA PHE A 134 -0.38 1.40 -13.33
C PHE A 134 0.24 0.55 -12.19
N ASN A 135 -0.25 -0.69 -11.96
CA ASN A 135 0.22 -1.52 -10.85
C ASN A 135 0.84 -2.85 -11.29
N ILE A 136 1.05 -3.04 -12.60
CA ILE A 136 1.76 -4.19 -13.15
C ILE A 136 3.20 -3.78 -13.46
N GLU A 137 4.14 -4.52 -12.94
CA GLU A 137 5.55 -4.45 -13.34
C GLU A 137 5.94 -5.75 -14.04
N ASN A 138 6.37 -5.61 -15.29
CA ASN A 138 6.79 -6.73 -16.09
C ASN A 138 8.30 -6.98 -15.96
N LYS A 139 8.68 -8.24 -15.97
CA LYS A 139 10.08 -8.68 -15.96
C LYS A 139 10.87 -8.15 -14.76
N VAL A 140 10.30 -8.21 -13.58
CA VAL A 140 11.00 -7.89 -12.33
C VAL A 140 11.93 -9.06 -11.99
N THR A 141 13.23 -8.81 -11.96
CA THR A 141 14.21 -9.84 -11.60
C THR A 141 14.27 -9.99 -10.09
N LYS A 142 14.10 -11.21 -9.62
CA LYS A 142 14.25 -11.60 -8.22
C LYS A 142 15.40 -12.58 -8.10
N THR A 143 16.44 -12.16 -7.35
CA THR A 143 17.63 -12.96 -7.06
C THR A 143 17.43 -13.73 -5.77
N PRO A 144 17.75 -15.04 -5.73
CA PRO A 144 17.75 -15.81 -4.50
C PRO A 144 18.78 -15.27 -3.51
N ASP A 145 18.47 -15.35 -2.24
CA ASP A 145 19.43 -15.08 -1.17
C ASP A 145 20.62 -16.04 -1.26
N ALA A 146 21.83 -15.49 -1.14
CA ALA A 146 23.07 -16.25 -1.39
C ALA A 146 23.33 -17.39 -0.39
N GLU A 147 22.83 -17.30 0.82
CA GLU A 147 23.05 -18.29 1.87
C GLU A 147 21.93 -19.33 1.90
N THR A 148 20.67 -18.90 1.73
CA THR A 148 19.49 -19.75 1.92
C THR A 148 18.87 -20.22 0.60
N GLY A 149 19.16 -19.54 -0.51
CA GLY A 149 18.52 -19.79 -1.81
C GLY A 149 17.05 -19.38 -1.88
N TYR A 150 16.50 -18.68 -0.85
CA TYR A 150 15.12 -18.28 -0.83
C TYR A 150 14.87 -16.98 -1.58
N ILE A 151 13.70 -16.88 -2.20
CA ILE A 151 13.20 -15.61 -2.78
C ILE A 151 12.01 -15.14 -1.95
N THR A 152 12.18 -14.00 -1.26
CA THR A 152 11.13 -13.38 -0.45
C THR A 152 10.23 -12.50 -1.30
N ILE A 153 8.91 -12.56 -1.04
CA ILE A 153 7.91 -11.75 -1.72
C ILE A 153 7.29 -10.78 -0.69
N PRO A 154 7.39 -9.46 -0.93
CA PRO A 154 6.83 -8.44 -0.04
C PRO A 154 5.31 -8.61 0.15
N ALA A 155 4.78 -8.06 1.26
CA ALA A 155 3.36 -8.18 1.58
C ALA A 155 2.44 -7.43 0.60
N ASN A 156 2.96 -6.40 -0.06
CA ASN A 156 2.24 -5.58 -1.05
C ASN A 156 2.16 -6.22 -2.44
N VAL A 157 2.64 -7.42 -2.63
CA VAL A 157 2.46 -8.17 -3.89
C VAL A 157 1.13 -8.92 -3.84
N LEU A 158 0.23 -8.58 -4.76
CA LEU A 158 -1.09 -9.19 -4.90
C LEU A 158 -1.04 -10.46 -5.73
N ARG A 159 -0.35 -10.39 -6.86
CA ARG A 159 -0.23 -11.50 -7.82
C ARG A 159 1.12 -11.44 -8.49
N TYR A 160 1.64 -12.58 -8.88
CA TYR A 160 2.85 -12.70 -9.67
C TYR A 160 2.75 -13.93 -10.59
N ASP A 161 3.49 -13.88 -11.68
CA ASP A 161 3.64 -14.98 -12.61
C ASP A 161 5.04 -14.94 -13.23
N LEU A 162 5.52 -16.06 -13.75
CA LEU A 162 6.80 -16.10 -14.48
C LEU A 162 6.67 -15.31 -15.78
N HIS A 163 7.64 -14.46 -16.07
CA HIS A 163 7.64 -13.66 -17.29
C HIS A 163 7.85 -14.53 -18.55
N ASN A 164 8.71 -15.53 -18.44
CA ASN A 164 9.08 -16.36 -19.59
C ASN A 164 8.14 -17.60 -19.74
N ASN A 165 7.58 -17.76 -20.92
CA ASN A 165 6.70 -18.89 -21.23
C ASN A 165 7.41 -20.27 -21.20
N LEU A 166 8.72 -20.31 -21.32
CA LEU A 166 9.48 -21.56 -21.18
C LEU A 166 9.56 -21.99 -19.72
N ASP A 167 9.77 -21.03 -18.82
CA ASP A 167 9.85 -21.29 -17.38
C ASP A 167 8.48 -21.69 -16.82
N LYS A 168 7.38 -21.11 -17.34
CA LYS A 168 5.99 -21.49 -17.00
C LYS A 168 5.64 -22.97 -17.24
N ARG A 169 6.43 -23.69 -18.02
CA ARG A 169 6.22 -25.12 -18.29
C ARG A 169 6.92 -26.01 -17.28
N THR A 170 8.01 -25.52 -16.71
CA THR A 170 8.88 -26.27 -15.80
C THR A 170 8.64 -25.93 -14.35
N MET A 171 8.14 -24.72 -14.06
CA MET A 171 7.90 -24.21 -12.71
C MET A 171 6.46 -23.70 -12.56
N ASN A 172 5.89 -23.86 -11.38
CA ASN A 172 4.62 -23.25 -11.00
C ASN A 172 4.77 -22.67 -9.61
N LEU A 173 4.79 -21.32 -9.53
CA LEU A 173 5.14 -20.60 -8.32
C LEU A 173 3.90 -20.31 -7.46
N THR A 174 4.02 -20.57 -6.18
CA THR A 174 3.06 -20.15 -5.15
C THR A 174 3.77 -19.47 -3.98
N ARG A 175 3.02 -18.71 -3.18
CA ARG A 175 3.56 -18.07 -1.97
C ARG A 175 3.29 -18.94 -0.75
N ARG A 176 4.36 -19.30 -0.04
CA ARG A 176 4.29 -19.98 1.26
C ARG A 176 5.21 -19.28 2.25
N ASN A 177 4.72 -18.94 3.41
CA ASN A 177 5.49 -18.27 4.47
C ASN A 177 6.25 -17.00 4.02
N GLY A 178 5.64 -16.20 3.10
CA GLY A 178 6.27 -15.00 2.56
C GLY A 178 7.36 -15.23 1.51
N ARG A 179 7.59 -16.48 1.09
CA ARG A 179 8.60 -16.89 0.11
C ARG A 179 7.94 -17.49 -1.13
N LEU A 180 8.66 -17.49 -2.23
CA LEU A 180 8.28 -18.29 -3.39
C LEU A 180 8.48 -19.77 -3.10
N TYR A 181 7.58 -20.56 -3.61
CA TYR A 181 7.62 -22.02 -3.54
C TYR A 181 7.24 -22.58 -4.91
N ASP A 182 8.07 -23.43 -5.46
CA ASP A 182 7.75 -24.16 -6.68
C ASP A 182 6.92 -25.39 -6.32
N THR A 183 5.73 -25.47 -6.93
CA THR A 183 4.81 -26.61 -6.72
C THR A 183 5.10 -27.81 -7.61
N VAL A 184 5.98 -27.67 -8.62
CA VAL A 184 6.39 -28.77 -9.50
C VAL A 184 7.53 -29.55 -8.85
N ASP A 185 8.59 -28.85 -8.47
CA ASP A 185 9.78 -29.45 -7.84
C ASP A 185 9.64 -29.56 -6.31
N HIS A 186 8.54 -29.05 -5.73
CA HIS A 186 8.27 -29.07 -4.29
C HIS A 186 9.37 -28.42 -3.43
N THR A 187 9.98 -27.33 -3.91
CA THR A 187 11.10 -26.64 -3.24
C THR A 187 10.83 -25.15 -3.11
N ASP A 188 11.42 -24.53 -2.09
CA ASP A 188 11.51 -23.08 -1.90
C ASP A 188 12.93 -22.53 -2.14
N VAL A 189 13.87 -23.41 -2.54
CA VAL A 189 15.26 -23.07 -2.83
C VAL A 189 15.44 -22.92 -4.34
N PHE A 190 15.92 -21.75 -4.75
CA PHE A 190 16.19 -21.43 -6.16
C PHE A 190 17.68 -21.21 -6.35
N THR A 191 18.19 -21.65 -7.48
CA THR A 191 19.63 -21.56 -7.83
C THR A 191 19.94 -20.43 -8.80
N GLY A 192 18.94 -19.78 -9.36
CA GLY A 192 19.10 -18.72 -10.35
C GLY A 192 18.03 -17.64 -10.24
N ASP A 193 18.29 -16.52 -10.91
CA ASP A 193 17.37 -15.39 -10.97
C ASP A 193 16.07 -15.76 -11.65
N LEU A 194 14.96 -15.29 -11.07
CA LEU A 194 13.64 -15.43 -11.67
C LEU A 194 13.14 -14.08 -12.18
N ASN A 195 12.64 -14.06 -13.40
CA ASN A 195 11.96 -12.90 -13.97
C ASN A 195 10.45 -13.08 -13.79
N LEU A 196 9.83 -12.17 -13.06
CA LEU A 196 8.42 -12.22 -12.69
C LEU A 196 7.67 -11.02 -13.26
N ASP A 197 6.42 -11.25 -13.65
CA ASP A 197 5.43 -10.21 -13.85
C ASP A 197 4.65 -10.07 -12.55
N ILE A 198 4.68 -8.90 -11.93
CA ILE A 198 4.18 -8.68 -10.57
C ILE A 198 3.08 -7.62 -10.59
N VAL A 199 1.99 -7.90 -9.89
CA VAL A 199 0.93 -6.95 -9.59
C VAL A 199 1.10 -6.49 -8.15
N TYR A 200 1.32 -5.19 -7.97
CA TYR A 200 1.51 -4.58 -6.66
C TYR A 200 0.23 -3.96 -6.10
N LEU A 201 0.13 -3.95 -4.79
CA LEU A 201 -0.83 -3.13 -4.05
C LEU A 201 -0.18 -1.79 -3.71
N TRP A 202 -0.70 -0.73 -4.29
CA TRP A 202 -0.30 0.63 -3.98
C TRP A 202 -1.24 1.27 -2.94
N PRO A 203 -0.74 2.19 -2.11
CA PRO A 203 -1.58 3.01 -1.24
C PRO A 203 -2.67 3.72 -2.05
N PHE A 204 -3.83 3.93 -1.43
CA PHE A 204 -4.96 4.58 -2.11
C PHE A 204 -4.59 5.97 -2.67
N GLU A 205 -3.74 6.71 -1.94
CA GLU A 205 -3.32 8.06 -2.31
C GLU A 205 -2.43 8.12 -3.56
N ASP A 206 -1.73 7.02 -3.86
CA ASP A 206 -0.83 6.93 -5.03
C ASP A 206 -1.55 6.46 -6.31
N LEU A 207 -2.85 6.15 -6.21
CA LEU A 207 -3.61 5.68 -7.37
C LEU A 207 -3.99 6.82 -8.32
N PRO A 208 -4.14 6.55 -9.63
CA PRO A 208 -4.74 7.52 -10.54
C PRO A 208 -6.17 7.88 -10.12
N SER A 209 -6.56 9.16 -10.23
CA SER A 209 -7.85 9.68 -9.77
C SER A 209 -9.07 8.92 -10.31
N VAL A 210 -8.96 8.37 -11.51
CA VAL A 210 -10.02 7.57 -12.14
C VAL A 210 -10.31 6.31 -11.33
N PHE A 211 -9.27 5.62 -10.88
CA PHE A 211 -9.39 4.42 -10.05
C PHE A 211 -9.86 4.75 -8.64
N LYS A 212 -9.39 5.86 -8.04
CA LYS A 212 -9.89 6.33 -6.74
C LYS A 212 -11.41 6.51 -6.76
N ARG A 213 -11.94 7.13 -7.81
CA ARG A 213 -13.39 7.30 -8.01
C ARG A 213 -14.10 5.97 -8.17
N TYR A 214 -13.59 5.08 -9.00
CA TYR A 214 -14.18 3.76 -9.19
C TYR A 214 -14.24 2.97 -7.88
N ILE A 215 -13.14 2.93 -7.13
CA ILE A 215 -13.06 2.28 -5.83
C ILE A 215 -14.08 2.88 -4.86
N THR A 216 -14.18 4.21 -4.80
CA THR A 216 -15.14 4.92 -3.94
C THR A 216 -16.58 4.58 -4.28
N TYR A 217 -16.96 4.57 -5.57
CA TYR A 217 -18.33 4.20 -5.96
C TYR A 217 -18.62 2.72 -5.70
N ARG A 218 -17.70 1.83 -6.00
CA ARG A 218 -17.87 0.40 -5.71
C ARG A 218 -17.99 0.14 -4.19
N ALA A 219 -17.20 0.85 -3.39
CA ALA A 219 -17.31 0.80 -1.93
C ALA A 219 -18.66 1.39 -1.44
N SER A 220 -19.16 2.46 -2.08
CA SER A 220 -20.47 3.06 -1.76
C SER A 220 -21.64 2.09 -2.03
N VAL A 221 -21.61 1.36 -3.16
CA VAL A 221 -22.61 0.33 -3.48
C VAL A 221 -22.60 -0.76 -2.41
N ARG A 222 -21.41 -1.23 -2.01
CA ARG A 222 -21.27 -2.28 -1.00
C ARG A 222 -21.72 -1.79 0.38
N ALA A 223 -21.35 -0.57 0.78
CA ALA A 223 -21.79 0.05 2.02
C ALA A 223 -23.30 0.27 2.05
N ALA A 224 -23.91 0.80 0.98
CA ALA A 224 -25.35 1.01 0.88
C ALA A 224 -26.12 -0.32 0.98
N THR A 225 -25.61 -1.38 0.37
CA THR A 225 -26.23 -2.72 0.43
C THR A 225 -26.21 -3.29 1.85
N GLN A 226 -25.11 -3.08 2.58
CA GLN A 226 -24.93 -3.66 3.91
C GLN A 226 -25.56 -2.84 5.03
N LEU A 227 -25.51 -1.49 4.95
CA LEU A 227 -25.97 -0.59 6.02
C LEU A 227 -27.38 -0.06 5.83
N VAL A 228 -27.77 0.29 4.59
CA VAL A 228 -29.03 1.00 4.34
C VAL A 228 -30.12 0.08 3.81
N SER A 229 -29.75 -0.97 3.06
CA SER A 229 -30.66 -1.95 2.45
C SER A 229 -31.79 -1.31 1.62
N ASN A 230 -31.50 -0.18 0.94
CA ASN A 230 -32.44 0.52 0.05
C ASN A 230 -32.16 0.15 -1.42
N PRO A 231 -33.03 -0.64 -2.07
CA PRO A 231 -32.78 -1.10 -3.44
C PRO A 231 -32.67 0.02 -4.49
N GLN A 232 -33.42 1.12 -4.31
CA GLN A 232 -33.40 2.24 -5.24
C GLN A 232 -32.06 3.00 -5.17
N LEU A 233 -31.56 3.21 -3.96
CA LEU A 233 -30.23 3.82 -3.74
C LEU A 233 -29.12 2.94 -4.33
N VAL A 234 -29.17 1.64 -4.06
CA VAL A 234 -28.21 0.67 -4.59
C VAL A 234 -28.21 0.68 -6.12
N GLN A 235 -29.38 0.73 -6.75
CA GLN A 235 -29.49 0.79 -8.21
C GLN A 235 -28.87 2.07 -8.78
N LEU A 236 -29.10 3.23 -8.15
CA LEU A 236 -28.50 4.52 -8.54
C LEU A 236 -26.96 4.47 -8.44
N LEU A 237 -26.45 4.00 -7.31
CA LEU A 237 -25.02 3.89 -7.07
C LEU A 237 -24.35 2.87 -8.01
N SER A 238 -25.01 1.76 -8.32
CA SER A 238 -24.52 0.78 -9.30
C SER A 238 -24.40 1.37 -10.71
N GLY A 239 -25.29 2.30 -11.08
CA GLY A 239 -25.16 3.05 -12.34
C GLY A 239 -23.91 3.95 -12.36
N GLN A 240 -23.61 4.61 -11.24
CA GLN A 240 -22.40 5.43 -11.09
C GLN A 240 -21.13 4.58 -11.10
N GLU A 241 -21.17 3.42 -10.42
CA GLU A 241 -20.05 2.45 -10.43
C GLU A 241 -19.76 1.97 -11.86
N ALA A 242 -20.80 1.58 -12.61
CA ALA A 242 -20.64 1.13 -14.00
C ALA A 242 -20.01 2.19 -14.91
N TYR A 243 -20.43 3.45 -14.75
CA TYR A 243 -19.84 4.58 -15.47
C TYR A 243 -18.37 4.79 -15.07
N ALA A 244 -18.06 4.77 -13.78
CA ALA A 244 -16.69 4.91 -13.28
C ALA A 244 -15.78 3.79 -13.79
N ARG A 245 -16.29 2.54 -13.83
CA ARG A 245 -15.56 1.40 -14.41
C ARG A 245 -15.28 1.59 -15.90
N ALA A 246 -16.23 2.11 -16.65
CA ALA A 246 -16.04 2.42 -18.08
C ALA A 246 -14.90 3.44 -18.28
N ASN A 247 -14.84 4.48 -17.44
CA ASN A 247 -13.75 5.45 -17.47
C ASN A 247 -12.38 4.82 -17.11
N CYS A 248 -12.35 3.87 -16.17
CA CYS A 248 -11.12 3.12 -15.87
C CYS A 248 -10.65 2.29 -17.06
N MET A 249 -11.58 1.63 -17.77
CA MET A 249 -11.25 0.87 -18.99
C MET A 249 -10.74 1.76 -20.10
N GLU A 250 -11.31 2.95 -20.27
CA GLU A 250 -10.82 3.95 -21.24
C GLU A 250 -9.40 4.41 -20.87
N TYR A 251 -9.17 4.74 -19.60
CA TYR A 251 -7.83 5.10 -19.09
C TYR A 251 -6.82 3.99 -19.35
N GLU A 252 -7.17 2.74 -19.07
CA GLU A 252 -6.34 1.57 -19.30
C GLU A 252 -5.98 1.40 -20.77
N CYS A 253 -6.96 1.56 -21.68
CA CYS A 253 -6.72 1.50 -23.12
C CYS A 253 -5.78 2.61 -23.60
N GLN A 254 -5.88 3.81 -23.03
CA GLN A 254 -5.03 4.94 -23.38
C GLN A 254 -3.60 4.79 -22.85
N GLN A 255 -3.44 4.27 -21.63
CA GLN A 255 -2.13 4.09 -20.98
C GLN A 255 -1.40 2.86 -21.51
N GLY A 256 -2.13 1.79 -21.84
CA GLY A 256 -1.55 0.53 -22.26
C GLY A 256 -1.09 0.50 -23.73
N ASP A 257 -1.39 1.54 -24.51
CA ASP A 257 -1.09 1.60 -25.96
C ASP A 257 -1.49 0.30 -26.69
N HIS A 258 -2.60 -0.28 -26.27
CA HIS A 258 -3.09 -1.53 -26.84
C HIS A 258 -3.46 -1.33 -28.30
N SER A 259 -2.78 -2.04 -29.21
CA SER A 259 -3.14 -2.06 -30.62
C SER A 259 -3.76 -3.40 -31.00
N PHE A 260 -4.63 -3.36 -32.01
CA PHE A 260 -5.24 -4.60 -32.56
C PHE A 260 -4.19 -5.61 -33.07
N PHE A 261 -3.02 -5.14 -33.47
CA PHE A 261 -1.92 -5.95 -33.95
C PHE A 261 -0.98 -6.46 -32.85
N GLY A 262 -1.29 -6.18 -31.58
CA GLY A 262 -0.53 -6.59 -30.40
C GLY A 262 0.78 -5.81 -30.27
N ALA A 263 1.20 -5.65 -29.05
CA ALA A 263 2.50 -5.18 -28.58
C ALA A 263 2.77 -3.66 -28.67
N PRO A 264 3.15 -3.06 -27.54
CA PRO A 264 3.75 -1.74 -27.51
C PRO A 264 5.03 -1.69 -28.37
N PRO A 265 5.44 -0.50 -28.86
CA PRO A 265 6.47 -0.31 -29.89
C PRO A 265 7.85 -0.89 -29.57
N ASN A 266 8.10 -1.28 -28.33
CA ASN A 266 9.37 -1.88 -27.88
C ASN A 266 9.31 -3.41 -27.68
N SER A 267 8.18 -4.07 -27.96
CA SER A 267 8.12 -5.52 -27.90
C SER A 267 8.39 -6.10 -29.27
N ILE A 268 9.22 -7.12 -29.30
CA ILE A 268 9.52 -7.90 -30.52
C ILE A 268 8.18 -8.34 -31.11
N TYR A 269 7.90 -7.95 -32.36
CA TYR A 269 6.76 -8.38 -33.14
C TYR A 269 6.63 -9.91 -33.06
N SER A 270 5.81 -10.39 -32.17
CA SER A 270 5.34 -11.76 -32.28
C SER A 270 4.22 -11.77 -33.30
N SER A 271 4.57 -11.94 -34.58
CA SER A 271 3.56 -12.20 -35.62
C SER A 271 2.63 -13.29 -35.10
N TYR A 272 1.32 -13.13 -35.32
CA TYR A 272 0.34 -14.16 -35.02
C TYR A 272 0.81 -15.50 -35.60
N LYS A 273 1.33 -16.32 -34.73
CA LYS A 273 1.73 -17.70 -35.07
C LYS A 273 0.73 -18.59 -34.35
N PRO A 274 -0.26 -19.19 -35.07
CA PRO A 274 -1.27 -20.09 -34.49
C PRO A 274 -0.66 -21.22 -33.66
N TYR A 275 0.54 -21.62 -34.01
CA TYR A 275 1.35 -22.62 -33.31
C TYR A 275 1.66 -22.23 -31.84
N TYR A 276 1.84 -20.92 -31.51
CA TYR A 276 2.12 -20.53 -30.13
C TYR A 276 0.87 -20.57 -29.26
N THR A 277 -0.31 -20.35 -29.79
CA THR A 277 -1.58 -20.47 -29.05
C THR A 277 -1.95 -21.89 -28.69
N LEU A 278 -1.47 -22.85 -29.47
CA LEU A 278 -1.66 -24.29 -29.22
C LEU A 278 -0.57 -24.91 -28.34
N ARG A 279 0.44 -24.16 -28.03
CA ARG A 279 1.55 -24.55 -27.17
C ARG A 279 1.29 -24.07 -25.75
N ARG A 280 0.54 -24.86 -25.01
CA ARG A 280 0.38 -24.68 -23.55
C ARG A 280 1.46 -25.47 -22.85
#